data_3479cf7256509bf5e566e0da6253f774
#
_entry.id   3479cf7256509bf5e566e0da6253f774
#
_cell.length_a   1.000
_cell.length_b   1.000
_cell.length_c   1.000
_cell.angle_alpha   90.00
_cell.angle_beta   90.00
_cell.angle_gamma   90.00
#
_symmetry.space_group_name_H-M   'P 1'
#
loop_
_entity.id
_entity.type
_entity.pdbx_description
1 polymer ?
#
loop_
_entity_poly.entity_id
_entity_poly.type
_entity_poly.pdbx_seq_one_letter_code
_entity_poly.pdbx_strand_id
1 'polypeptide(L)'
;MARYIGDCNLSLLQRLLNKVIIDQHTDCWEFQGGKNNIGYGMIRDEKRMRTTHRVSYEEHNDTKIPIDKIVMHTCDNRCCVNPAHLKLGTLKENSRDMMDKGRGNHSKRRKVPIGWKQRRIVCVHCNTNAPANSYGRNHGDKCKSKV
;
A
#
# COMPACT_ATOMS: atom_id res chain seq x y z
N MET A 1 6.33 -9.57 -33.80
CA MET A 1 5.98 -9.03 -32.46
C MET A 1 5.24 -7.72 -32.69
N ALA A 2 3.93 -7.71 -32.55
CA ALA A 2 3.14 -6.49 -32.68
C ALA A 2 3.48 -5.59 -31.48
N ARG A 3 4.06 -4.40 -31.74
CA ARG A 3 4.20 -3.37 -30.72
C ARG A 3 2.79 -2.95 -30.34
N TYR A 4 2.41 -3.18 -29.08
CA TYR A 4 1.20 -2.63 -28.50
C TYR A 4 1.29 -1.10 -28.63
N ILE A 5 0.62 -0.54 -29.64
CA ILE A 5 0.42 0.89 -29.78
C ILE A 5 -0.59 1.23 -28.70
N GLY A 6 -0.09 1.51 -27.51
CA GLY A 6 -0.93 1.88 -26.38
C GLY A 6 -1.77 3.10 -26.73
N ASP A 7 -2.94 3.17 -26.14
CA ASP A 7 -3.99 4.20 -26.26
C ASP A 7 -3.49 5.62 -25.92
N CYS A 8 -2.44 6.09 -26.61
CA CYS A 8 -1.79 7.36 -26.34
C CYS A 8 -2.68 8.59 -26.64
N ASN A 9 -3.79 8.39 -27.35
CA ASN A 9 -4.76 9.45 -27.64
C ASN A 9 -5.95 9.49 -26.66
N LEU A 10 -6.04 8.53 -25.72
CA LEU A 10 -7.13 8.49 -24.74
C LEU A 10 -6.73 9.20 -23.44
N SER A 11 -7.68 9.90 -22.82
CA SER A 11 -7.48 10.46 -21.49
C SER A 11 -7.18 9.36 -20.46
N LEU A 12 -6.59 9.73 -19.34
CA LEU A 12 -6.27 8.78 -18.26
C LEU A 12 -7.53 8.05 -17.76
N LEU A 13 -8.64 8.79 -17.63
CA LEU A 13 -9.94 8.24 -17.25
C LEU A 13 -10.47 7.23 -18.29
N GLN A 14 -10.44 7.55 -19.57
CA GLN A 14 -10.87 6.63 -20.63
C GLN A 14 -10.06 5.34 -20.64
N ARG A 15 -8.72 5.46 -20.50
CA ARG A 15 -7.82 4.31 -20.41
C ARG A 15 -8.08 3.43 -19.17
N LEU A 16 -8.55 4.04 -18.08
CA LEU A 16 -8.98 3.33 -16.89
C LEU A 16 -10.29 2.61 -17.14
N LEU A 17 -11.32 3.32 -17.65
CA LEU A 17 -12.66 2.78 -17.87
C LEU A 17 -12.69 1.65 -18.91
N ASN A 18 -11.85 1.71 -19.94
CA ASN A 18 -11.70 0.62 -20.93
C ASN A 18 -11.22 -0.72 -20.34
N LYS A 19 -10.79 -0.73 -19.09
CA LYS A 19 -10.31 -1.93 -18.37
C LYS A 19 -11.16 -2.26 -17.16
N VAL A 20 -12.42 -1.87 -17.18
CA VAL A 20 -13.37 -2.08 -16.08
C VAL A 20 -14.43 -3.07 -16.47
N ILE A 21 -14.74 -3.99 -15.58
CA ILE A 21 -15.94 -4.83 -15.62
C ILE A 21 -16.82 -4.45 -14.43
N ILE A 22 -18.11 -4.24 -14.68
CA ILE A 22 -19.07 -3.91 -13.64
C ILE A 22 -19.68 -5.21 -13.11
N ASP A 23 -19.55 -5.44 -11.82
CA ASP A 23 -20.25 -6.51 -11.11
C ASP A 23 -21.66 -6.04 -10.77
N GLN A 24 -22.66 -6.67 -11.36
CA GLN A 24 -24.09 -6.31 -11.22
C GLN A 24 -24.65 -6.58 -9.80
N HIS A 25 -24.00 -7.43 -9.01
CA HIS A 25 -24.46 -7.76 -7.64
C HIS A 25 -23.97 -6.75 -6.61
N THR A 26 -22.74 -6.29 -6.78
CA THR A 26 -22.08 -5.39 -5.82
C THR A 26 -21.95 -3.95 -6.33
N ASP A 27 -22.30 -3.71 -7.59
CA ASP A 27 -22.08 -2.45 -8.31
C ASP A 27 -20.60 -2.00 -8.30
N CYS A 28 -19.68 -2.92 -8.04
CA CYS A 28 -18.25 -2.66 -8.11
C CYS A 28 -17.78 -2.56 -9.56
N TRP A 29 -17.04 -1.52 -9.85
CA TRP A 29 -16.33 -1.36 -11.11
C TRP A 29 -14.94 -1.97 -10.97
N GLU A 30 -14.79 -3.22 -11.34
CA GLU A 30 -13.56 -3.98 -11.14
C GLU A 30 -12.53 -3.73 -12.24
N PHE A 31 -11.40 -3.13 -11.88
CA PHE A 31 -10.29 -2.92 -12.80
C PHE A 31 -9.57 -4.23 -13.13
N GLN A 32 -9.50 -4.56 -14.42
CA GLN A 32 -8.92 -5.80 -14.96
C GLN A 32 -7.44 -5.66 -15.39
N GLY A 33 -6.83 -4.50 -15.23
CA GLY A 33 -5.42 -4.29 -15.58
C GLY A 33 -4.44 -4.77 -14.51
N GLY A 34 -3.18 -4.35 -14.64
CA GLY A 34 -2.12 -4.70 -13.70
C GLY A 34 -2.43 -4.27 -12.26
N LYS A 35 -2.01 -5.10 -11.29
CA LYS A 35 -2.22 -4.88 -9.86
C LYS A 35 -0.86 -4.85 -9.14
N ASN A 36 -0.79 -4.13 -8.03
CA ASN A 36 0.38 -4.19 -7.14
C ASN A 36 0.34 -5.42 -6.22
N ASN A 37 1.40 -5.63 -5.44
CA ASN A 37 1.56 -6.78 -4.54
C ASN A 37 0.47 -6.92 -3.46
N ILE A 38 -0.27 -5.85 -3.20
CA ILE A 38 -1.35 -5.83 -2.20
C ILE A 38 -2.74 -5.79 -2.84
N GLY A 39 -2.83 -5.96 -4.17
CA GLY A 39 -4.06 -6.14 -4.92
C GLY A 39 -4.74 -4.88 -5.44
N TYR A 40 -4.14 -3.69 -5.29
CA TYR A 40 -4.68 -2.48 -5.88
C TYR A 40 -4.37 -2.40 -7.38
N GLY A 41 -5.36 -2.00 -8.17
CA GLY A 41 -5.15 -1.71 -9.59
C GLY A 41 -4.12 -0.60 -9.81
N MET A 42 -3.31 -0.74 -10.85
CA MET A 42 -2.26 0.20 -11.21
C MET A 42 -2.41 0.66 -12.66
N ILE A 43 -2.31 1.95 -12.89
CA ILE A 43 -2.34 2.55 -14.23
C ILE A 43 -1.17 3.52 -14.39
N ARG A 44 -0.61 3.58 -15.60
CA ARG A 44 0.45 4.53 -15.93
C ARG A 44 -0.17 5.90 -16.24
N ASP A 45 0.23 6.90 -15.47
CA ASP A 45 -0.08 8.30 -15.67
C ASP A 45 1.21 8.99 -16.14
N GLU A 46 1.30 9.28 -17.44
CA GLU A 46 2.50 9.81 -18.08
C GLU A 46 3.79 9.10 -17.65
N LYS A 47 4.51 9.67 -16.67
CA LYS A 47 5.83 9.19 -16.22
C LYS A 47 5.78 8.23 -15.02
N ARG A 48 4.64 8.12 -14.32
CA ARG A 48 4.56 7.35 -13.06
C ARG A 48 3.41 6.37 -13.03
N MET A 49 3.55 5.33 -12.22
CA MET A 49 2.46 4.41 -11.91
C MET A 49 1.61 4.99 -10.77
N ARG A 50 0.29 4.98 -10.94
CA ARG A 50 -0.68 5.44 -9.94
C ARG A 50 -1.69 4.34 -9.64
N THR A 51 -2.22 4.33 -8.43
CA THR A 51 -3.32 3.42 -8.08
C THR A 51 -4.63 3.89 -8.71
N THR A 52 -5.35 2.95 -9.31
CA THR A 52 -6.55 3.24 -10.14
C THR A 52 -7.68 3.90 -9.36
N HIS A 53 -7.92 3.50 -8.10
CA HIS A 53 -8.97 4.09 -7.27
C HIS A 53 -8.69 5.58 -6.95
N ARG A 54 -7.41 5.98 -6.78
CA ARG A 54 -7.06 7.39 -6.58
C ARG A 54 -7.24 8.19 -7.85
N VAL A 55 -6.88 7.63 -9.01
CA VAL A 55 -7.11 8.26 -10.31
C VAL A 55 -8.60 8.42 -10.54
N SER A 56 -9.41 7.36 -10.34
CA SER A 56 -10.85 7.43 -10.50
C SER A 56 -11.49 8.50 -9.60
N TYR A 57 -11.05 8.59 -8.34
CA TYR A 57 -11.57 9.61 -7.43
C TYR A 57 -11.24 11.03 -7.90
N GLU A 58 -9.98 11.31 -8.27
CA GLU A 58 -9.54 12.63 -8.71
C GLU A 58 -10.20 13.06 -10.00
N GLU A 59 -10.27 12.19 -11.00
CA GLU A 59 -10.85 12.48 -12.32
C GLU A 59 -12.37 12.66 -12.26
N HIS A 60 -13.05 11.91 -11.39
CA HIS A 60 -14.50 12.03 -11.26
C HIS A 60 -14.93 13.28 -10.47
N ASN A 61 -14.17 13.68 -9.47
CA ASN A 61 -14.49 14.82 -8.62
C ASN A 61 -13.78 16.12 -9.09
N ASP A 62 -13.03 16.06 -10.18
CA ASP A 62 -12.19 17.18 -10.70
C ASP A 62 -11.38 17.85 -9.58
N THR A 63 -10.77 17.04 -8.71
CA THR A 63 -10.02 17.53 -7.56
C THR A 63 -8.81 16.68 -7.25
N LYS A 64 -7.77 17.29 -6.69
CA LYS A 64 -6.59 16.55 -6.21
C LYS A 64 -6.80 16.12 -4.77
N ILE A 65 -6.33 14.90 -4.47
CA ILE A 65 -6.39 14.36 -3.11
C ILE A 65 -5.43 15.15 -2.21
N PRO A 66 -5.91 15.80 -1.14
CA PRO A 66 -5.07 16.50 -0.18
C PRO A 66 -4.01 15.57 0.43
N ILE A 67 -2.86 16.14 0.82
CA ILE A 67 -1.71 15.37 1.31
C ILE A 67 -2.00 14.60 2.62
N ASP A 68 -2.89 15.13 3.43
CA ASP A 68 -3.33 14.55 4.71
C ASP A 68 -4.49 13.54 4.57
N LYS A 69 -5.01 13.35 3.33
CA LYS A 69 -6.14 12.47 3.03
C LYS A 69 -5.73 11.27 2.19
N ILE A 70 -6.48 10.21 2.37
CA ILE A 70 -6.42 8.98 1.58
C ILE A 70 -7.78 8.66 0.99
N VAL A 71 -7.79 7.96 -0.14
CA VAL A 71 -9.01 7.39 -0.72
C VAL A 71 -9.26 6.02 -0.11
N MET A 72 -10.43 5.84 0.47
CA MET A 72 -10.89 4.61 1.12
C MET A 72 -12.01 3.97 0.30
N HIS A 73 -12.03 2.63 0.26
CA HIS A 73 -13.15 1.88 -0.31
C HIS A 73 -14.23 1.64 0.74
N THR A 74 -15.49 1.94 0.41
CA THR A 74 -16.64 1.55 1.23
C THR A 74 -17.02 0.08 1.03
N CYS A 75 -16.80 -0.44 -0.19
CA CYS A 75 -17.06 -1.82 -0.60
C CYS A 75 -15.95 -2.83 -0.25
N ASP A 76 -14.82 -2.39 0.32
CA ASP A 76 -13.64 -3.21 0.66
C ASP A 76 -12.96 -3.93 -0.51
N ASN A 77 -13.43 -3.76 -1.74
CA ASN A 77 -12.82 -4.33 -2.94
C ASN A 77 -11.67 -3.43 -3.45
N ARG A 78 -10.43 -3.90 -3.33
CA ARG A 78 -9.22 -3.15 -3.72
C ARG A 78 -9.11 -2.86 -5.21
N CYS A 79 -9.81 -3.64 -6.05
CA CYS A 79 -9.84 -3.45 -7.49
C CYS A 79 -10.96 -2.52 -7.95
N CYS A 80 -11.88 -2.15 -7.04
CA CYS A 80 -12.99 -1.27 -7.37
C CYS A 80 -12.50 0.14 -7.68
N VAL A 81 -13.05 0.70 -8.75
CA VAL A 81 -12.81 2.09 -9.18
C VAL A 81 -14.11 2.89 -9.29
N ASN A 82 -15.24 2.32 -8.82
CA ASN A 82 -16.53 3.02 -8.80
C ASN A 82 -16.43 4.24 -7.89
N PRO A 83 -16.62 5.48 -8.39
CA PRO A 83 -16.55 6.69 -7.58
C PRO A 83 -17.51 6.70 -6.40
N ALA A 84 -18.69 6.10 -6.54
CA ALA A 84 -19.69 5.98 -5.47
C ALA A 84 -19.20 5.10 -4.28
N HIS A 85 -18.24 4.22 -4.54
CA HIS A 85 -17.62 3.35 -3.54
C HIS A 85 -16.33 3.92 -2.94
N LEU A 86 -15.95 5.14 -3.33
CA LEU A 86 -14.73 5.79 -2.89
C LEU A 86 -15.04 7.02 -2.05
N LYS A 87 -14.35 7.15 -0.93
CA LYS A 87 -14.45 8.34 -0.06
C LYS A 87 -13.08 8.80 0.41
N LEU A 88 -12.94 10.10 0.66
CA LEU A 88 -11.77 10.63 1.35
C LEU A 88 -11.88 10.36 2.85
N GLY A 89 -10.75 10.05 3.43
CA GLY A 89 -10.61 9.89 4.87
C GLY A 89 -9.19 10.14 5.33
N THR A 90 -9.00 10.20 6.63
CA THR A 90 -7.69 10.25 7.28
C THR A 90 -7.14 8.84 7.53
N LEU A 91 -5.85 8.73 7.79
CA LEU A 91 -5.24 7.47 8.24
C LEU A 91 -5.90 6.92 9.51
N LYS A 92 -6.34 7.83 10.42
CA LYS A 92 -7.03 7.45 11.66
C LYS A 92 -8.40 6.82 11.38
N GLU A 93 -9.16 7.43 10.47
CA GLU A 93 -10.48 6.91 10.05
C GLU A 93 -10.34 5.56 9.35
N ASN A 94 -9.36 5.40 8.45
CA ASN A 94 -9.09 4.13 7.79
C ASN A 94 -8.69 3.03 8.79
N SER A 95 -7.89 3.37 9.79
CA SER A 95 -7.52 2.42 10.84
C SER A 95 -8.72 2.00 11.69
N ARG A 96 -9.61 2.96 12.00
CA ARG A 96 -10.86 2.67 12.73
C ARG A 96 -11.77 1.77 11.90
N ASP A 97 -12.05 2.11 10.63
CA ASP A 97 -12.86 1.28 9.72
C ASP A 97 -12.30 -0.16 9.61
N MET A 98 -10.97 -0.30 9.53
CA MET A 98 -10.33 -1.61 9.53
C MET A 98 -10.59 -2.39 10.83
N MET A 99 -10.58 -1.72 11.97
CA MET A 99 -10.86 -2.36 13.27
C MET A 99 -12.34 -2.73 13.42
N ASP A 100 -13.24 -1.82 13.08
CA ASP A 100 -14.70 -2.00 13.18
C ASP A 100 -15.17 -3.18 12.28
N LYS A 101 -14.53 -3.34 11.12
CA LYS A 101 -14.77 -4.45 10.20
C LYS A 101 -13.97 -5.73 10.54
N GLY A 102 -13.30 -5.79 11.68
CA GLY A 102 -12.54 -6.96 12.13
C GLY A 102 -11.35 -7.34 11.22
N ARG A 103 -10.92 -6.45 10.34
CA ARG A 103 -9.78 -6.68 9.42
C ARG A 103 -8.42 -6.40 10.04
N GLY A 104 -8.39 -5.88 11.25
CA GLY A 104 -7.17 -5.62 12.00
C GLY A 104 -6.44 -6.92 12.33
N ASN A 105 -5.22 -7.08 11.83
CA ASN A 105 -4.39 -8.28 12.04
C ASN A 105 -3.77 -8.31 13.45
N HIS A 106 -4.56 -7.97 14.49
CA HIS A 106 -4.07 -7.97 15.87
C HIS A 106 -3.71 -9.37 16.39
N SER A 107 -4.32 -10.41 15.83
CA SER A 107 -4.08 -11.82 16.24
C SER A 107 -2.82 -12.43 15.62
N LYS A 108 -2.24 -11.84 14.57
CA LYS A 108 -1.02 -12.37 13.91
C LYS A 108 0.28 -11.68 14.34
N ARG A 109 0.26 -10.70 15.22
CA ARG A 109 1.48 -10.35 15.94
C ARG A 109 1.83 -11.59 16.75
N ARG A 110 2.89 -12.30 16.34
CA ARG A 110 3.50 -13.33 17.17
C ARG A 110 3.63 -12.73 18.56
N LYS A 111 2.82 -13.20 19.52
CA LYS A 111 3.02 -12.85 20.92
C LYS A 111 4.42 -13.33 21.23
N VAL A 112 5.36 -12.40 21.32
CA VAL A 112 6.69 -12.75 21.82
C VAL A 112 6.44 -13.31 23.21
N PRO A 113 6.85 -14.55 23.50
CA PRO A 113 6.59 -15.14 24.81
C PRO A 113 7.11 -14.20 25.89
N ILE A 114 6.29 -13.97 26.93
CA ILE A 114 6.70 -13.20 28.10
C ILE A 114 7.96 -13.86 28.62
N GLY A 115 9.09 -13.12 28.66
CA GLY A 115 10.40 -13.67 29.03
C GLY A 115 11.39 -13.87 27.90
N TRP A 116 11.02 -13.64 26.64
CA TRP A 116 11.98 -13.67 25.54
C TRP A 116 12.88 -12.42 25.59
N LYS A 117 13.88 -12.46 26.47
CA LYS A 117 14.95 -11.45 26.46
C LYS A 117 15.72 -11.65 25.15
N GLN A 118 15.71 -10.65 24.27
CA GLN A 118 16.57 -10.68 23.09
C GLN A 118 18.00 -10.92 23.56
N ARG A 119 18.64 -11.99 23.03
CA ARG A 119 20.04 -12.25 23.29
C ARG A 119 20.83 -10.98 22.92
N ARG A 120 21.55 -10.47 23.88
CA ARG A 120 22.39 -9.30 23.68
C ARG A 120 23.85 -9.73 23.59
N ILE A 121 24.61 -9.04 22.78
CA ILE A 121 26.03 -9.30 22.56
C ILE A 121 26.80 -8.01 22.86
N VAL A 122 27.83 -8.12 23.66
CA VAL A 122 28.74 -7.00 23.94
C VAL A 122 29.79 -6.93 22.84
N CYS A 123 29.92 -5.77 22.21
CA CYS A 123 30.93 -5.55 21.19
C CYS A 123 32.33 -5.46 21.82
N VAL A 124 33.25 -6.29 21.37
CA VAL A 124 34.62 -6.34 21.85
C VAL A 124 35.44 -5.09 21.54
N HIS A 125 34.99 -4.28 20.56
CA HIS A 125 35.70 -3.06 20.13
C HIS A 125 35.19 -1.78 20.81
N CYS A 126 33.89 -1.65 21.07
CA CYS A 126 33.30 -0.44 21.65
C CYS A 126 32.55 -0.69 22.96
N ASN A 127 32.56 -1.90 23.46
CA ASN A 127 31.90 -2.35 24.70
C ASN A 127 30.35 -2.08 24.72
N THR A 128 29.76 -1.79 23.58
CA THR A 128 28.29 -1.55 23.47
C THR A 128 27.54 -2.85 23.55
N ASN A 129 26.53 -2.90 24.40
CA ASN A 129 25.64 -4.03 24.55
C ASN A 129 24.48 -3.93 23.55
N ALA A 130 24.56 -4.62 22.41
CA ALA A 130 23.61 -4.55 21.32
C ALA A 130 22.77 -5.82 21.19
N PRO A 131 21.50 -5.73 20.71
CA PRO A 131 20.69 -6.89 20.39
C PRO A 131 21.37 -7.76 19.32
N ALA A 132 21.32 -9.09 19.45
CA ALA A 132 21.99 -10.02 18.55
C ALA A 132 21.56 -9.87 17.07
N ASN A 133 20.30 -9.52 16.82
CA ASN A 133 19.77 -9.31 15.49
C ASN A 133 20.27 -8.02 14.80
N SER A 134 20.78 -7.06 15.54
CA SER A 134 21.37 -5.81 15.01
C SER A 134 22.89 -5.75 15.15
N TYR A 135 23.50 -6.71 15.87
CA TYR A 135 24.94 -6.70 16.17
C TYR A 135 25.80 -6.65 14.90
N GLY A 136 25.52 -7.50 13.92
CA GLY A 136 26.32 -7.58 12.70
C GLY A 136 26.17 -6.38 11.73
N ARG A 137 25.24 -5.45 11.97
CA ARG A 137 25.07 -4.26 11.13
C ARG A 137 26.04 -3.13 11.52
N ASN A 138 26.25 -2.94 12.81
CA ASN A 138 26.96 -1.77 13.35
C ASN A 138 28.12 -2.13 14.30
N HIS A 139 28.26 -3.42 14.64
CA HIS A 139 29.25 -3.93 15.59
C HIS A 139 30.00 -5.13 15.01
N GLY A 140 30.88 -5.75 15.77
CA GLY A 140 31.78 -6.80 15.29
C GLY A 140 32.75 -6.22 14.28
N ASP A 141 32.89 -6.86 13.10
CA ASP A 141 33.81 -6.42 12.05
C ASP A 141 33.50 -5.05 11.45
N LYS A 142 32.26 -4.57 11.59
CA LYS A 142 31.80 -3.26 11.11
C LYS A 142 31.85 -2.17 12.19
N CYS A 143 32.41 -2.47 13.36
CA CYS A 143 32.48 -1.51 14.44
C CYS A 143 33.40 -0.33 14.09
N LYS A 144 32.89 0.91 14.18
CA LYS A 144 33.66 2.13 13.93
C LYS A 144 34.82 2.35 14.90
N SER A 145 34.77 1.71 16.09
CA SER A 145 35.83 1.74 17.11
C SER A 145 36.85 0.61 16.95
N LYS A 146 36.83 -0.11 15.84
CA LYS A 146 37.83 -1.10 15.52
C LYS A 146 39.07 -0.36 15.02
N VAL A 147 40.14 -0.36 15.78
CA VAL A 147 41.47 0.18 15.45
C VAL A 147 42.26 -0.87 14.67
#